data_5088ec8e4620ef6be464323e8747d268
#
_entry.id   5088ec8e4620ef6be464323e8747d268
#
_cell.length_a   1.000
_cell.length_b   1.000
_cell.length_c   1.000
_cell.angle_alpha   90.00
_cell.angle_beta   90.00
_cell.angle_gamma   90.00
#
_symmetry.space_group_name_H-M   'P 1'
#
loop_
_entity.id
_entity.type
_entity.pdbx_description
1 polymer ?
#
loop_
_entity_poly.entity_id
_entity_poly.type
_entity_poly.pdbx_seq_one_letter_code
_entity_poly.pdbx_strand_id
1 'polypeptide(L)'
;IVQLALAQAPAFEVASIRIGAPFSMELLRSGGIGMTVEPGRVVIKSWALTDMIGAAFQVRTDQILGPDWMGTQRFDVQAKMPPGATASQVPAMLQGLLATRFKLEFHRAQKEFPIYALTARKGALRMQPSAPGDTTTPGCTIISGGHRMCHRMTMAALTDLLTQLSRMYAAMPPGGMNWGIEVATIDETGLTGAYDFNMDYGPGGEDTGGGSVIDAVDRLGLKLEKKKRSEEQIVIDRLEKTPTEN
;
A
#
# COMPACT_ATOMS: atom_id res chain seq x y z
N ILE A 1 26.53 31.82 -20.98
CA ILE A 1 26.25 30.38 -21.04
C ILE A 1 25.84 30.00 -19.62
N VAL A 2 24.55 29.91 -19.34
CA VAL A 2 24.04 29.40 -18.06
C VAL A 2 24.06 27.88 -18.15
N GLN A 3 25.01 27.29 -17.46
CA GLN A 3 25.11 25.83 -17.31
C GLN A 3 23.99 25.45 -16.32
N LEU A 4 22.84 24.94 -16.83
CA LEU A 4 21.87 24.28 -15.96
C LEU A 4 22.58 23.07 -15.35
N ALA A 5 22.92 23.17 -14.06
CA ALA A 5 23.29 22.01 -13.28
C ALA A 5 22.06 21.09 -13.25
N LEU A 6 22.12 19.97 -13.96
CA LEU A 6 21.19 18.87 -13.80
C LEU A 6 21.28 18.48 -12.32
N ALA A 7 20.26 18.84 -11.54
CA ALA A 7 20.19 18.40 -10.17
C ALA A 7 20.26 16.87 -10.16
N GLN A 8 21.34 16.32 -9.64
CA GLN A 8 21.49 14.88 -9.47
C GLN A 8 20.30 14.39 -8.64
N ALA A 9 19.63 13.34 -9.11
CA ALA A 9 18.55 12.73 -8.37
C ALA A 9 19.05 12.40 -6.95
N PRO A 10 18.27 12.67 -5.90
CA PRO A 10 18.71 12.41 -4.54
C PRO A 10 19.03 10.93 -4.37
N ALA A 11 20.20 10.63 -3.81
CA ALA A 11 20.67 9.26 -3.56
C ALA A 11 20.98 9.07 -2.08
N PHE A 12 20.89 7.85 -1.58
CA PHE A 12 21.38 7.53 -0.24
C PHE A 12 22.93 7.67 -0.20
N GLU A 13 23.46 8.23 0.88
CA GLU A 13 24.92 8.33 1.08
C GLU A 13 25.56 6.96 1.24
N VAL A 14 24.91 6.10 2.03
CA VAL A 14 25.32 4.72 2.32
C VAL A 14 24.07 3.88 2.49
N ALA A 15 24.10 2.67 1.96
CA ALA A 15 23.05 1.69 2.17
C ALA A 15 23.63 0.29 2.42
N SER A 16 23.20 -0.33 3.50
CA SER A 16 23.47 -1.74 3.82
C SER A 16 22.23 -2.54 3.45
N ILE A 17 22.41 -3.63 2.69
CA ILE A 17 21.32 -4.54 2.28
C ILE A 17 21.71 -5.94 2.73
N ARG A 18 20.76 -6.62 3.40
CA ARG A 18 20.91 -8.01 3.87
C ARG A 18 19.69 -8.83 3.51
N ILE A 19 19.83 -10.14 3.44
CA ILE A 19 18.66 -11.03 3.33
C ILE A 19 17.84 -10.88 4.61
N GLY A 20 16.56 -10.54 4.44
CA GLY A 20 15.61 -10.40 5.52
C GLY A 20 14.98 -11.73 5.94
N ALA A 21 14.32 -11.74 7.09
CA ALA A 21 13.58 -12.89 7.56
C ALA A 21 12.42 -13.24 6.62
N PRO A 22 12.10 -14.54 6.44
CA PRO A 22 10.91 -14.95 5.70
C PRO A 22 9.63 -14.38 6.31
N PHE A 23 8.60 -14.23 5.51
CA PHE A 23 7.30 -13.78 6.00
C PHE A 23 6.75 -14.74 7.07
N SER A 24 6.31 -14.16 8.18
CA SER A 24 5.50 -14.86 9.17
C SER A 24 4.47 -13.91 9.78
N MET A 25 3.35 -14.46 10.24
CA MET A 25 2.32 -13.68 10.93
C MET A 25 2.81 -13.08 12.24
N GLU A 26 3.74 -13.73 12.91
CA GLU A 26 4.37 -13.22 14.12
C GLU A 26 5.24 -11.99 13.80
N LEU A 27 6.05 -12.05 12.75
CA LEU A 27 6.88 -10.95 12.29
C LEU A 27 6.03 -9.74 11.87
N LEU A 28 4.89 -9.98 11.21
CA LEU A 28 3.94 -8.91 10.86
C LEU A 28 3.33 -8.25 12.11
N ARG A 29 2.86 -9.06 13.07
CA ARG A 29 2.25 -8.55 14.31
C ARG A 29 3.24 -7.79 15.20
N SER A 30 4.50 -8.19 15.22
CA SER A 30 5.57 -7.51 15.98
C SER A 30 6.08 -6.23 15.31
N GLY A 31 5.54 -5.83 14.13
CA GLY A 31 6.07 -4.70 13.36
C GLY A 31 7.44 -4.96 12.73
N GLY A 32 7.80 -6.24 12.57
CA GLY A 32 9.05 -6.67 11.94
C GLY A 32 9.04 -6.63 10.40
N ILE A 33 7.95 -6.14 9.79
CA ILE A 33 7.82 -5.96 8.34
C ILE A 33 7.39 -4.52 8.06
N GLY A 34 8.13 -3.81 7.24
CA GLY A 34 7.75 -2.45 6.85
C GLY A 34 8.93 -1.55 6.54
N MET A 35 8.60 -0.31 6.18
CA MET A 35 9.55 0.78 6.00
C MET A 35 9.27 1.88 7.01
N THR A 36 10.30 2.35 7.67
CA THR A 36 10.26 3.50 8.57
C THR A 36 11.22 4.56 8.06
N VAL A 37 10.74 5.79 7.96
CA VAL A 37 11.55 6.96 7.62
C VAL A 37 11.78 7.74 8.89
N GLU A 38 13.02 7.79 9.35
CA GLU A 38 13.47 8.55 10.51
C GLU A 38 14.29 9.76 10.05
N PRO A 39 14.54 10.75 10.89
CA PRO A 39 15.43 11.85 10.55
C PRO A 39 16.81 11.36 10.09
N GLY A 40 17.14 11.60 8.80
CA GLY A 40 18.42 11.20 8.19
C GLY A 40 18.57 9.71 7.86
N ARG A 41 17.54 8.87 8.06
CA ARG A 41 17.67 7.42 7.86
C ARG A 41 16.36 6.79 7.36
N VAL A 42 16.51 5.80 6.47
CA VAL A 42 15.43 4.88 6.07
C VAL A 42 15.78 3.47 6.56
N VAL A 43 14.83 2.84 7.23
CA VAL A 43 14.95 1.45 7.69
C VAL A 43 13.85 0.64 7.05
N ILE A 44 14.23 -0.39 6.31
CA ILE A 44 13.32 -1.37 5.73
C ILE A 44 13.58 -2.71 6.41
N LYS A 45 12.52 -3.36 6.86
CA LYS A 45 12.57 -4.67 7.52
C LYS A 45 11.75 -5.68 6.74
N SER A 46 12.38 -6.78 6.36
CA SER A 46 11.75 -7.95 5.73
C SER A 46 10.80 -7.59 4.57
N TRP A 47 11.18 -6.65 3.68
CA TRP A 47 10.43 -6.33 2.48
C TRP A 47 10.85 -7.17 1.29
N ALA A 48 9.88 -7.56 0.48
CA ALA A 48 10.14 -8.12 -0.83
C ALA A 48 10.60 -7.03 -1.81
N LEU A 49 11.28 -7.41 -2.90
CA LEU A 49 11.67 -6.44 -3.93
C LEU A 49 10.46 -5.80 -4.59
N THR A 50 9.36 -6.53 -4.75
CA THR A 50 8.09 -5.96 -5.22
C THR A 50 7.59 -4.83 -4.34
N ASP A 51 7.73 -4.93 -3.00
CA ASP A 51 7.32 -3.88 -2.07
C ASP A 51 8.22 -2.63 -2.22
N MET A 52 9.55 -2.85 -2.34
CA MET A 52 10.51 -1.77 -2.55
C MET A 52 10.31 -1.06 -3.90
N ILE A 53 10.06 -1.81 -4.99
CA ILE A 53 9.75 -1.26 -6.31
C ILE A 53 8.43 -0.49 -6.25
N GLY A 54 7.39 -1.04 -5.60
CA GLY A 54 6.12 -0.36 -5.40
C GLY A 54 6.28 0.99 -4.71
N ALA A 55 7.07 1.05 -3.64
CA ALA A 55 7.37 2.29 -2.92
C ALA A 55 8.22 3.26 -3.75
N ALA A 56 9.20 2.76 -4.50
CA ALA A 56 10.10 3.58 -5.32
C ALA A 56 9.37 4.25 -6.49
N PHE A 57 8.44 3.56 -7.13
CA PHE A 57 7.70 4.05 -8.29
C PHE A 57 6.28 4.51 -7.98
N GLN A 58 5.87 4.41 -6.71
CA GLN A 58 4.53 4.78 -6.24
C GLN A 58 3.41 4.05 -6.99
N VAL A 59 3.64 2.77 -7.27
CA VAL A 59 2.69 1.87 -7.93
C VAL A 59 2.31 0.71 -7.00
N ARG A 60 1.17 0.10 -7.27
CA ARG A 60 0.77 -1.11 -6.55
C ARG A 60 1.62 -2.31 -6.99
N THR A 61 1.78 -3.30 -6.12
CA THR A 61 2.58 -4.51 -6.40
C THR A 61 2.01 -5.35 -7.55
N ASP A 62 0.69 -5.33 -7.77
CA ASP A 62 0.03 -5.98 -8.91
C ASP A 62 0.31 -5.30 -10.26
N GLN A 63 0.78 -4.05 -10.25
CA GLN A 63 1.24 -3.33 -11.43
C GLN A 63 2.72 -3.61 -11.76
N ILE A 64 3.39 -4.49 -11.04
CA ILE A 64 4.79 -4.85 -11.29
C ILE A 64 4.85 -6.26 -11.88
N LEU A 65 5.37 -6.37 -13.09
CA LEU A 65 5.59 -7.64 -13.78
C LEU A 65 7.08 -7.96 -13.80
N GLY A 66 7.46 -9.13 -13.32
CA GLY A 66 8.84 -9.57 -13.31
C GLY A 66 8.99 -10.98 -12.72
N PRO A 67 10.21 -11.43 -12.41
CA PRO A 67 10.46 -12.77 -11.89
C PRO A 67 9.75 -13.06 -10.56
N ASP A 68 9.16 -14.24 -10.38
CA ASP A 68 8.36 -14.63 -9.22
C ASP A 68 9.10 -14.48 -7.87
N TRP A 69 10.42 -14.69 -7.87
CA TRP A 69 11.23 -14.58 -6.66
C TRP A 69 11.22 -13.17 -6.05
N MET A 70 10.91 -12.12 -6.82
CA MET A 70 10.82 -10.74 -6.31
C MET A 70 9.79 -10.59 -5.18
N GLY A 71 8.70 -11.36 -5.22
CA GLY A 71 7.66 -11.32 -4.22
C GLY A 71 7.97 -12.17 -2.96
N THR A 72 8.92 -13.10 -3.06
CA THR A 72 9.24 -14.05 -1.99
C THR A 72 10.55 -13.77 -1.29
N GLN A 73 11.57 -13.35 -2.04
CA GLN A 73 12.86 -12.98 -1.46
C GLN A 73 12.74 -11.65 -0.72
N ARG A 74 13.10 -11.64 0.56
CA ARG A 74 12.99 -10.48 1.43
C ARG A 74 14.35 -9.91 1.79
N PHE A 75 14.37 -8.60 2.04
CA PHE A 75 15.58 -7.85 2.36
C PHE A 75 15.34 -6.89 3.52
N ASP A 76 16.38 -6.74 4.33
CA ASP A 76 16.54 -5.66 5.29
C ASP A 76 17.45 -4.59 4.68
N VAL A 77 17.00 -3.33 4.74
CA VAL A 77 17.82 -2.21 4.25
C VAL A 77 17.96 -1.16 5.35
N GLN A 78 19.19 -0.70 5.56
CA GLN A 78 19.48 0.48 6.36
C GLN A 78 20.21 1.48 5.46
N ALA A 79 19.57 2.61 5.21
CA ALA A 79 20.10 3.61 4.30
C ALA A 79 20.16 4.98 4.97
N LYS A 80 21.31 5.65 4.86
CA LYS A 80 21.52 6.99 5.34
C LYS A 80 21.12 8.00 4.28
N MET A 81 20.24 8.93 4.64
CA MET A 81 19.83 10.02 3.78
C MET A 81 20.87 11.15 3.81
N PRO A 82 21.06 11.89 2.72
CA PRO A 82 21.91 13.08 2.74
C PRO A 82 21.33 14.17 3.66
N PRO A 83 22.17 15.08 4.18
CA PRO A 83 21.73 16.17 5.03
C PRO A 83 20.65 17.02 4.33
N GLY A 84 19.56 17.33 5.05
CA GLY A 84 18.45 18.12 4.52
C GLY A 84 17.48 17.36 3.63
N ALA A 85 17.68 16.07 3.38
CA ALA A 85 16.74 15.25 2.65
C ALA A 85 15.44 15.02 3.44
N THR A 86 14.35 14.96 2.72
CA THR A 86 13.00 14.80 3.27
C THR A 86 12.38 13.45 2.90
N ALA A 87 11.36 13.03 3.64
CA ALA A 87 10.66 11.78 3.37
C ALA A 87 10.06 11.71 1.95
N SER A 88 9.68 12.85 1.37
CA SER A 88 9.16 12.92 -0.01
C SER A 88 10.19 12.55 -1.08
N GLN A 89 11.48 12.58 -0.77
CA GLN A 89 12.56 12.22 -1.68
C GLN A 89 12.94 10.72 -1.59
N VAL A 90 12.43 10.01 -0.59
CA VAL A 90 12.72 8.57 -0.39
C VAL A 90 12.38 7.71 -1.62
N PRO A 91 11.24 7.90 -2.32
CA PRO A 91 10.95 7.15 -3.53
C PRO A 91 12.07 7.26 -4.58
N ALA A 92 12.54 8.46 -4.87
CA ALA A 92 13.63 8.67 -5.84
C ALA A 92 14.95 8.04 -5.38
N MET A 93 15.28 8.12 -4.08
CA MET A 93 16.46 7.45 -3.51
C MET A 93 16.37 5.93 -3.62
N LEU A 94 15.17 5.35 -3.42
CA LEU A 94 14.95 3.92 -3.61
C LEU A 94 15.12 3.50 -5.08
N GLN A 95 14.68 4.31 -6.05
CA GLN A 95 14.94 4.05 -7.47
C GLN A 95 16.44 3.95 -7.75
N GLY A 96 17.24 4.90 -7.25
CA GLY A 96 18.68 4.88 -7.36
C GLY A 96 19.31 3.64 -6.71
N LEU A 97 18.85 3.26 -5.52
CA LEU A 97 19.31 2.07 -4.81
C LEU A 97 19.01 0.79 -5.62
N LEU A 98 17.81 0.64 -6.14
CA LEU A 98 17.39 -0.51 -6.94
C LEU A 98 18.20 -0.62 -8.23
N ALA A 99 18.38 0.49 -8.94
CA ALA A 99 19.17 0.54 -10.17
C ALA A 99 20.65 0.18 -9.92
N THR A 100 21.25 0.72 -8.85
CA THR A 100 22.69 0.50 -8.59
C THR A 100 22.98 -0.86 -7.97
N ARG A 101 22.16 -1.30 -6.99
CA ARG A 101 22.45 -2.47 -6.16
C ARG A 101 21.83 -3.75 -6.70
N PHE A 102 20.67 -3.68 -7.34
CA PHE A 102 19.96 -4.82 -7.93
C PHE A 102 19.97 -4.81 -9.46
N LYS A 103 20.66 -3.82 -10.08
CA LYS A 103 20.71 -3.66 -11.54
C LYS A 103 19.33 -3.63 -12.17
N LEU A 104 18.38 -2.95 -11.50
CA LEU A 104 17.03 -2.81 -11.98
C LEU A 104 17.00 -2.05 -13.32
N GLU A 105 16.53 -2.71 -14.36
CA GLU A 105 16.15 -2.14 -15.64
C GLU A 105 14.68 -2.49 -15.90
N PHE A 106 13.91 -1.55 -16.40
CA PHE A 106 12.46 -1.73 -16.61
C PHE A 106 11.97 -0.82 -17.73
N HIS A 107 10.83 -1.18 -18.29
CA HIS A 107 10.04 -0.27 -19.11
C HIS A 107 8.62 -0.13 -18.58
N ARG A 108 7.88 0.87 -19.06
CA ARG A 108 6.49 1.13 -18.70
C ARG A 108 5.58 0.66 -19.81
N ALA A 109 4.54 -0.07 -19.48
CA ALA A 109 3.51 -0.55 -20.39
C ALA A 109 2.12 -0.16 -19.87
N GLN A 110 1.14 -0.06 -20.74
CA GLN A 110 -0.27 0.10 -20.36
C GLN A 110 -0.93 -1.28 -20.30
N LYS A 111 -1.65 -1.56 -19.21
CA LYS A 111 -2.38 -2.80 -19.03
C LYS A 111 -3.74 -2.55 -18.40
N GLU A 112 -4.74 -3.33 -18.77
CA GLU A 112 -6.03 -3.34 -18.08
C GLU A 112 -5.94 -4.16 -16.80
N PHE A 113 -6.22 -3.51 -15.67
CA PHE A 113 -6.32 -4.15 -14.36
C PHE A 113 -7.76 -4.24 -13.91
N PRO A 114 -8.18 -5.37 -13.32
CA PRO A 114 -9.43 -5.43 -12.60
C PRO A 114 -9.34 -4.53 -11.35
N ILE A 115 -10.38 -3.76 -11.11
CA ILE A 115 -10.50 -2.88 -9.94
C ILE A 115 -11.91 -2.95 -9.38
N TYR A 116 -12.08 -2.50 -8.13
CA TYR A 116 -13.36 -2.04 -7.62
C TYR A 116 -13.44 -0.52 -7.70
N ALA A 117 -14.49 0.00 -8.35
CA ALA A 117 -14.87 1.40 -8.23
C ALA A 117 -15.80 1.55 -7.02
N LEU A 118 -15.41 2.36 -6.04
CA LEU A 118 -16.26 2.73 -4.93
C LEU A 118 -17.17 3.87 -5.39
N THR A 119 -18.48 3.66 -5.36
CA THR A 119 -19.49 4.64 -5.79
C THR A 119 -20.46 4.92 -4.65
N ALA A 120 -21.07 6.11 -4.62
CA ALA A 120 -22.10 6.47 -3.65
C ALA A 120 -23.49 6.16 -4.19
N ARG A 121 -24.35 5.52 -3.39
CA ARG A 121 -25.76 5.33 -3.70
C ARG A 121 -26.53 6.61 -3.40
N LYS A 122 -27.30 7.10 -4.37
CA LYS A 122 -28.14 8.31 -4.18
C LYS A 122 -29.11 8.13 -3.01
N GLY A 123 -29.04 9.05 -2.04
CA GLY A 123 -29.97 9.09 -0.92
C GLY A 123 -29.84 7.97 0.13
N ALA A 124 -28.81 7.13 0.02
CA ALA A 124 -28.62 5.99 0.92
C ALA A 124 -27.39 6.10 1.83
N LEU A 125 -26.67 7.23 1.79
CA LEU A 125 -25.45 7.41 2.59
C LEU A 125 -25.76 7.34 4.07
N ARG A 126 -25.05 6.47 4.79
CA ARG A 126 -25.19 6.24 6.24
C ARG A 126 -23.92 6.57 7.02
N MET A 127 -23.09 7.41 6.46
CA MET A 127 -21.91 7.97 7.11
C MET A 127 -22.20 9.39 7.56
N GLN A 128 -21.68 9.81 8.70
CA GLN A 128 -21.83 11.15 9.23
C GLN A 128 -20.64 12.01 8.78
N PRO A 129 -20.82 13.20 8.21
CA PRO A 129 -19.70 14.12 8.03
C PRO A 129 -19.01 14.41 9.38
N SER A 130 -17.69 14.31 9.41
CA SER A 130 -16.92 14.61 10.63
C SER A 130 -17.07 16.09 11.00
N ALA A 131 -17.11 16.36 12.31
CA ALA A 131 -17.31 17.72 12.79
C ALA A 131 -16.17 18.65 12.38
N PRO A 132 -16.47 19.90 11.99
CA PRO A 132 -15.44 20.90 11.73
C PRO A 132 -14.58 21.10 13.00
N GLY A 133 -13.25 21.04 12.82
CA GLY A 133 -12.30 21.22 13.93
C GLY A 133 -12.07 19.96 14.79
N ASP A 134 -12.65 18.82 14.45
CA ASP A 134 -12.31 17.56 15.09
C ASP A 134 -10.82 17.25 14.96
N THR A 135 -10.15 16.96 16.06
CA THR A 135 -8.72 16.63 16.15
C THR A 135 -8.44 15.14 16.32
N THR A 136 -9.49 14.29 16.31
CA THR A 136 -9.35 12.83 16.41
C THR A 136 -8.45 12.32 15.27
N THR A 137 -7.54 11.43 15.59
CA THR A 137 -6.66 10.83 14.58
C THR A 137 -7.48 10.10 13.52
N PRO A 138 -7.30 10.42 12.22
CA PRO A 138 -8.00 9.70 11.16
C PRO A 138 -7.66 8.21 11.15
N GLY A 139 -8.66 7.37 10.97
CA GLY A 139 -8.46 5.93 10.89
C GLY A 139 -9.60 5.12 11.48
N CYS A 140 -9.45 3.78 11.44
CA CYS A 140 -10.40 2.84 12.01
C CYS A 140 -9.78 2.10 13.19
N THR A 141 -10.49 2.08 14.33
CA THR A 141 -10.12 1.33 15.52
C THR A 141 -11.00 0.09 15.65
N ILE A 142 -10.40 -1.05 15.92
CA ILE A 142 -11.14 -2.29 16.22
C ILE A 142 -11.70 -2.17 17.63
N ILE A 143 -13.01 -2.27 17.77
CA ILE A 143 -13.70 -2.21 19.06
C ILE A 143 -13.84 -3.62 19.63
N SER A 144 -14.41 -4.55 18.86
CA SER A 144 -14.56 -5.95 19.25
C SER A 144 -14.91 -6.81 18.04
N GLY A 145 -14.40 -8.02 18.00
CA GLY A 145 -14.71 -8.96 16.91
C GLY A 145 -14.50 -8.34 15.53
N GLY A 146 -15.56 -8.25 14.74
CA GLY A 146 -15.58 -7.60 13.42
C GLY A 146 -15.91 -6.12 13.42
N HIS A 147 -16.26 -5.53 14.60
CA HIS A 147 -16.71 -4.14 14.72
C HIS A 147 -15.54 -3.15 14.68
N ARG A 148 -15.63 -2.15 13.83
CA ARG A 148 -14.67 -1.06 13.71
C ARG A 148 -15.37 0.29 13.73
N MET A 149 -14.83 1.21 14.51
CA MET A 149 -15.22 2.61 14.49
C MET A 149 -14.20 3.40 13.70
N CYS A 150 -14.65 4.09 12.67
CA CYS A 150 -13.82 4.87 11.78
C CYS A 150 -14.11 6.36 12.00
N HIS A 151 -13.06 7.15 12.23
CA HIS A 151 -13.13 8.58 12.43
C HIS A 151 -12.35 9.32 11.36
N ARG A 152 -12.90 10.44 10.92
CA ARG A 152 -12.29 11.36 9.95
C ARG A 152 -11.74 10.67 8.69
N MET A 153 -12.42 9.62 8.24
CA MET A 153 -12.04 8.89 7.04
C MET A 153 -12.45 9.65 5.78
N THR A 154 -11.49 10.00 4.94
CA THR A 154 -11.76 10.44 3.57
C THR A 154 -12.06 9.23 2.69
N MET A 155 -12.70 9.44 1.54
CA MET A 155 -12.94 8.36 0.59
C MET A 155 -11.64 7.77 0.05
N ALA A 156 -10.61 8.60 -0.13
CA ALA A 156 -9.26 8.14 -0.46
C ALA A 156 -8.70 7.19 0.61
N ALA A 157 -8.77 7.57 1.90
CA ALA A 157 -8.32 6.71 2.99
C ALA A 157 -9.14 5.40 3.10
N LEU A 158 -10.44 5.45 2.81
CA LEU A 158 -11.28 4.25 2.76
C LEU A 158 -10.86 3.33 1.59
N THR A 159 -10.62 3.86 0.40
CA THR A 159 -10.15 3.05 -0.74
C THR A 159 -8.76 2.47 -0.51
N ASP A 160 -7.87 3.19 0.17
CA ASP A 160 -6.57 2.66 0.60
C ASP A 160 -6.73 1.50 1.58
N LEU A 161 -7.60 1.63 2.59
CA LEU A 161 -7.92 0.55 3.53
C LEU A 161 -8.46 -0.69 2.79
N LEU A 162 -9.42 -0.50 1.88
CA LEU A 162 -10.00 -1.59 1.09
C LEU A 162 -8.94 -2.28 0.21
N THR A 163 -8.06 -1.50 -0.40
CA THR A 163 -6.92 -2.02 -1.19
C THR A 163 -5.91 -2.77 -0.31
N GLN A 164 -5.64 -2.32 0.91
CA GLN A 164 -4.80 -3.06 1.85
C GLN A 164 -5.43 -4.40 2.24
N LEU A 165 -6.74 -4.43 2.48
CA LEU A 165 -7.46 -5.68 2.78
C LEU A 165 -7.39 -6.68 1.62
N SER A 166 -7.47 -6.21 0.36
CA SER A 166 -7.32 -7.09 -0.81
C SER A 166 -5.91 -7.70 -0.89
N ARG A 167 -4.87 -6.93 -0.56
CA ARG A 167 -3.48 -7.42 -0.51
C ARG A 167 -3.26 -8.43 0.61
N MET A 168 -3.82 -8.18 1.79
CA MET A 168 -3.76 -9.12 2.91
C MET A 168 -4.42 -10.44 2.53
N TYR A 169 -5.57 -10.41 1.85
CA TYR A 169 -6.23 -11.60 1.33
C TYR A 169 -5.36 -12.36 0.32
N ALA A 170 -4.77 -11.66 -0.65
CA ALA A 170 -3.89 -12.28 -1.64
C ALA A 170 -2.63 -12.93 -1.05
N ALA A 171 -2.19 -12.47 0.12
CA ALA A 171 -1.04 -13.02 0.85
C ALA A 171 -1.40 -14.22 1.76
N MET A 172 -2.68 -14.54 1.94
CA MET A 172 -3.12 -15.66 2.77
C MET A 172 -3.06 -16.99 2.00
N PRO A 173 -2.78 -18.10 2.68
CA PRO A 173 -2.82 -19.42 2.05
C PRO A 173 -4.24 -19.75 1.56
N PRO A 174 -4.38 -20.60 0.52
CA PRO A 174 -5.68 -21.06 0.03
C PRO A 174 -6.54 -21.64 1.17
N GLY A 175 -7.80 -21.20 1.27
CA GLY A 175 -8.71 -21.57 2.36
C GLY A 175 -8.67 -20.63 3.58
N GLY A 176 -7.86 -19.57 3.54
CA GLY A 176 -7.89 -18.51 4.53
C GLY A 176 -9.18 -17.69 4.49
N MET A 177 -9.32 -16.73 5.41
CA MET A 177 -10.48 -15.86 5.51
C MET A 177 -10.68 -15.02 4.25
N ASN A 178 -11.77 -15.25 3.53
CA ASN A 178 -12.15 -14.42 2.38
C ASN A 178 -13.02 -13.24 2.86
N TRP A 179 -12.48 -12.03 2.79
CA TRP A 179 -13.23 -10.81 3.12
C TRP A 179 -13.97 -10.21 1.92
N GLY A 180 -13.98 -10.92 0.78
CA GLY A 180 -14.76 -10.55 -0.40
C GLY A 180 -14.12 -9.48 -1.29
N ILE A 181 -12.92 -8.98 -0.96
CA ILE A 181 -12.19 -8.02 -1.80
C ILE A 181 -10.91 -8.68 -2.32
N GLU A 182 -10.78 -8.75 -3.64
CA GLU A 182 -9.68 -9.44 -4.33
C GLU A 182 -8.76 -8.51 -5.11
N VAL A 183 -9.21 -7.28 -5.38
CA VAL A 183 -8.51 -6.31 -6.23
C VAL A 183 -8.51 -4.92 -5.61
N ALA A 184 -7.66 -4.05 -6.13
CA ALA A 184 -7.56 -2.66 -5.69
C ALA A 184 -8.90 -1.91 -5.83
N THR A 185 -9.13 -0.96 -4.93
CA THR A 185 -10.31 -0.10 -4.93
C THR A 185 -9.92 1.33 -5.26
N ILE A 186 -10.71 1.99 -6.09
CA ILE A 186 -10.54 3.42 -6.45
C ILE A 186 -11.80 4.20 -6.07
N ASP A 187 -11.61 5.48 -5.72
CA ASP A 187 -12.72 6.38 -5.38
C ASP A 187 -13.37 6.95 -6.64
N GLU A 188 -14.63 6.63 -6.85
CA GLU A 188 -15.55 7.23 -7.83
C GLU A 188 -16.84 7.75 -7.14
N THR A 189 -16.79 7.99 -5.83
CA THR A 189 -17.98 8.43 -5.07
C THR A 189 -18.37 9.87 -5.37
N GLY A 190 -17.40 10.70 -5.72
CA GLY A 190 -17.57 12.16 -5.80
C GLY A 190 -17.80 12.83 -4.43
N LEU A 191 -17.65 12.09 -3.32
CA LEU A 191 -17.81 12.63 -1.98
C LEU A 191 -16.52 13.33 -1.54
N THR A 192 -16.67 14.52 -0.99
CA THR A 192 -15.55 15.32 -0.46
C THR A 192 -15.64 15.41 1.06
N GLY A 193 -14.50 15.68 1.72
CA GLY A 193 -14.43 15.78 3.17
C GLY A 193 -14.12 14.46 3.87
N ALA A 194 -14.35 14.44 5.17
CA ALA A 194 -14.12 13.28 6.02
C ALA A 194 -15.41 12.85 6.70
N TYR A 195 -15.52 11.57 7.02
CA TYR A 195 -16.72 10.94 7.55
C TYR A 195 -16.40 10.06 8.75
N ASP A 196 -17.38 9.98 9.67
CA ASP A 196 -17.38 9.07 10.80
C ASP A 196 -18.43 7.99 10.56
N PHE A 197 -18.07 6.72 10.78
CA PHE A 197 -18.95 5.59 10.55
C PHE A 197 -18.47 4.33 11.27
N ASN A 198 -19.38 3.38 11.46
CA ASN A 198 -19.06 2.03 11.90
C ASN A 198 -18.99 1.10 10.69
N MET A 199 -18.02 0.21 10.68
CA MET A 199 -17.81 -0.77 9.61
C MET A 199 -17.57 -2.15 10.20
N ASP A 200 -18.47 -3.08 9.90
CA ASP A 200 -18.47 -4.42 10.48
C ASP A 200 -18.07 -5.45 9.43
N TYR A 201 -16.88 -6.02 9.56
CA TYR A 201 -16.38 -7.09 8.72
C TYR A 201 -15.33 -7.92 9.46
N GLY A 202 -15.18 -9.18 9.10
CA GLY A 202 -14.17 -10.07 9.68
C GLY A 202 -14.67 -11.49 9.88
N PRO A 203 -13.86 -12.33 10.55
CA PRO A 203 -14.25 -13.69 10.87
C PRO A 203 -15.35 -13.69 11.94
N GLY A 204 -16.45 -14.34 11.64
CA GLY A 204 -17.61 -14.48 12.52
C GLY A 204 -18.92 -14.40 11.74
N GLY A 205 -20.00 -14.85 12.33
CA GLY A 205 -21.33 -14.72 11.77
C GLY A 205 -21.89 -13.29 11.96
N GLU A 206 -23.06 -13.03 11.41
CA GLU A 206 -23.76 -11.73 11.52
C GLU A 206 -23.94 -11.28 12.97
N ASP A 207 -24.14 -12.21 13.90
CA ASP A 207 -24.33 -11.95 15.34
C ASP A 207 -23.04 -11.46 16.05
N THR A 208 -21.87 -11.63 15.42
CA THR A 208 -20.57 -11.27 16.00
C THR A 208 -19.89 -10.10 15.26
N GLY A 209 -20.61 -9.37 14.42
CA GLY A 209 -20.05 -8.30 13.58
C GLY A 209 -19.15 -8.80 12.47
N GLY A 210 -19.24 -10.11 12.15
CA GLY A 210 -18.56 -10.70 11.02
C GLY A 210 -19.32 -10.49 9.70
N GLY A 211 -18.64 -10.71 8.58
CA GLY A 211 -19.22 -10.60 7.26
C GLY A 211 -18.21 -10.17 6.21
N SER A 212 -18.66 -10.06 4.97
CA SER A 212 -17.79 -9.58 3.90
C SER A 212 -17.58 -8.06 4.00
N VAL A 213 -16.44 -7.60 3.52
CA VAL A 213 -16.15 -6.17 3.38
C VAL A 213 -17.11 -5.52 2.38
N ILE A 214 -17.55 -6.26 1.36
CA ILE A 214 -18.51 -5.78 0.36
C ILE A 214 -19.85 -5.43 1.04
N ASP A 215 -20.36 -6.31 1.91
CA ASP A 215 -21.60 -6.04 2.65
C ASP A 215 -21.42 -4.88 3.64
N ALA A 216 -20.27 -4.77 4.27
CA ALA A 216 -19.97 -3.66 5.15
C ALA A 216 -19.99 -2.32 4.41
N VAL A 217 -19.39 -2.24 3.23
CA VAL A 217 -19.42 -1.05 2.35
C VAL A 217 -20.85 -0.75 1.90
N ASP A 218 -21.62 -1.78 1.57
CA ASP A 218 -23.02 -1.65 1.15
C ASP A 218 -23.91 -1.03 2.25
N ARG A 219 -23.69 -1.45 3.50
CA ARG A 219 -24.38 -0.87 4.67
C ARG A 219 -24.07 0.61 4.91
N LEU A 220 -22.94 1.11 4.43
CA LEU A 220 -22.60 2.54 4.49
C LEU A 220 -23.34 3.38 3.43
N GLY A 221 -24.08 2.74 2.52
CA GLY A 221 -24.73 3.41 1.38
C GLY A 221 -23.74 3.66 0.23
N LEU A 222 -22.66 2.93 0.22
CA LEU A 222 -21.68 2.88 -0.87
C LEU A 222 -21.86 1.59 -1.67
N LYS A 223 -21.18 1.47 -2.81
CA LYS A 223 -21.19 0.27 -3.64
C LYS A 223 -19.82 0.02 -4.25
N LEU A 224 -19.39 -1.23 -4.26
CA LEU A 224 -18.20 -1.67 -4.97
C LEU A 224 -18.59 -2.28 -6.31
N GLU A 225 -18.18 -1.66 -7.40
CA GLU A 225 -18.46 -2.11 -8.76
C GLU A 225 -17.19 -2.65 -9.41
N LYS A 226 -17.23 -3.90 -9.87
CA LYS A 226 -16.12 -4.48 -10.64
C LYS A 226 -16.00 -3.76 -11.97
N LYS A 227 -14.82 -3.21 -12.25
CA LYS A 227 -14.47 -2.54 -13.50
C LYS A 227 -13.08 -2.99 -13.97
N LYS A 228 -12.75 -2.61 -15.19
CA LYS A 228 -11.37 -2.63 -15.69
C LYS A 228 -10.90 -1.22 -15.90
N ARG A 229 -9.64 -0.96 -15.58
CA ARG A 229 -9.00 0.33 -15.80
C ARG A 229 -7.64 0.12 -16.44
N SER A 230 -7.36 0.89 -17.49
CA SER A 230 -6.01 0.94 -18.06
C SER A 230 -5.13 1.75 -17.13
N GLU A 231 -4.08 1.12 -16.61
CA GLU A 231 -3.11 1.74 -15.73
C GLU A 231 -1.70 1.37 -16.19
N GLU A 232 -0.74 2.16 -15.73
CA GLU A 232 0.67 1.90 -16.00
C GLU A 232 1.13 0.65 -15.27
N GLN A 233 1.87 -0.20 -15.98
CA GLN A 233 2.56 -1.37 -15.45
C GLN A 233 4.07 -1.17 -15.57
N ILE A 234 4.80 -1.47 -14.50
CA ILE A 234 6.27 -1.57 -14.52
C ILE A 234 6.62 -3.00 -14.94
N VAL A 235 7.27 -3.14 -16.08
CA VAL A 235 7.76 -4.42 -16.57
C VAL A 235 9.27 -4.49 -16.36
N ILE A 236 9.70 -5.46 -15.57
CA ILE A 236 11.12 -5.62 -15.22
C ILE A 236 11.83 -6.36 -16.36
N ASP A 237 12.78 -5.67 -17.00
CA ASP A 237 13.61 -6.22 -18.07
C ASP A 237 14.83 -6.95 -17.50
N ARG A 238 15.40 -6.40 -16.41
CA ARG A 238 16.54 -6.98 -15.70
C ARG A 238 16.47 -6.69 -14.21
N LEU A 239 16.81 -7.70 -13.41
CA LEU A 239 16.89 -7.58 -11.96
C LEU A 239 17.82 -8.67 -11.40
N GLU A 240 18.81 -8.29 -10.62
CA GLU A 240 19.71 -9.24 -9.96
C GLU A 240 19.15 -9.63 -8.57
N LYS A 241 19.14 -10.94 -8.29
CA LYS A 241 18.62 -11.49 -7.03
C LYS A 241 19.53 -11.15 -5.84
N THR A 242 20.84 -11.05 -6.08
CA THR A 242 21.82 -10.72 -5.06
C THR A 242 22.28 -9.27 -5.26
N PRO A 243 22.11 -8.41 -4.25
CA PRO A 243 22.55 -7.03 -4.38
C PRO A 243 24.07 -6.96 -4.46
N THR A 244 24.59 -6.06 -5.30
CA THR A 244 26.03 -5.80 -5.35
C THR A 244 26.49 -5.15 -4.03
N GLU A 245 27.73 -5.42 -3.63
CA GLU A 245 28.35 -4.75 -2.48
C GLU A 245 28.60 -3.25 -2.75
N ASN A 246 28.79 -2.47 -1.68
CA ASN A 246 29.14 -1.04 -1.78
C ASN A 246 30.51 -0.86 -2.40
#